data_986981ea5158f9312860b8bcc28a6def
#
_entry.id   986981ea5158f9312860b8bcc28a6def
#
_cell.length_a   1.000
_cell.length_b   1.000
_cell.length_c   1.000
_cell.angle_alpha   90.00
_cell.angle_beta   90.00
_cell.angle_gamma   90.00
#
_symmetry.space_group_name_H-M   'P 1'
#
loop_
_entity.id
_entity.type
_entity.pdbx_description
1 polymer ?
#
loop_
_entity_poly.entity_id
_entity_poly.type
_entity_poly.pdbx_seq_one_letter_code
_entity_poly.pdbx_strand_id
1 'polypeptide(L)'
;PDCAWSDKAQQVTPEALAYIIRNLVIRDESITTESLTELRSQIDKLDDQLLELLSRRMRVSRDIGQYKKEHNMPVLQTQRYEELLARRAGQAGQMGMDREFMRTVLQAIHEESIRQQMEVLGK
;
A
#
# COMPACT_ATOMS: atom_id res chain seq x y z
N PRO A 1 -1.67 11.03 1.42
CA PRO A 1 -2.18 10.76 1.82
C PRO A 1 -3.18 10.64 1.95
N ASP A 2 -3.56 10.44 1.79
CA ASP A 2 -4.48 10.27 1.86
C ASP A 2 -5.09 11.14 1.79
N CYS A 3 -4.95 11.85 1.27
CA CYS A 3 -5.79 12.24 1.12
C CYS A 3 -6.12 13.13 0.06
N ALA A 4 -6.31 12.80 -1.19
CA ALA A 4 -6.76 13.53 -2.33
C ALA A 4 -8.09 14.21 -2.13
N TRP A 5 -8.91 13.69 -1.26
CA TRP A 5 -10.21 14.30 -0.98
C TRP A 5 -10.08 15.66 -0.31
N SER A 6 -8.98 15.95 0.36
CA SER A 6 -8.79 17.25 0.97
C SER A 6 -8.65 18.35 -0.07
N ASP A 7 -8.05 18.03 -1.21
CA ASP A 7 -7.96 18.99 -2.31
C ASP A 7 -9.33 19.29 -2.89
N LYS A 8 -10.18 18.30 -2.99
CA LYS A 8 -11.55 18.50 -3.45
C LYS A 8 -12.33 19.37 -2.50
N ALA A 9 -12.12 19.23 -1.20
CA ALA A 9 -12.78 20.04 -0.20
C ALA A 9 -12.47 21.52 -0.38
N GLN A 10 -11.27 21.85 -0.83
CA GLN A 10 -10.85 23.23 -1.04
C GLN A 10 -11.61 23.90 -2.20
N GLN A 11 -12.21 23.11 -3.08
CA GLN A 11 -12.94 23.62 -4.22
C GLN A 11 -14.43 23.78 -3.97
N VAL A 12 -14.90 23.41 -2.78
CA VAL A 12 -16.31 23.51 -2.43
C VAL A 12 -16.67 24.96 -2.11
N THR A 13 -17.78 25.47 -2.68
CA THR A 13 -18.23 26.81 -2.41
C THR A 13 -18.73 26.94 -0.98
N PRO A 14 -18.71 28.17 -0.38
CA PRO A 14 -19.25 28.35 0.96
C PRO A 14 -20.71 27.92 1.10
N GLU A 15 -21.53 28.18 0.08
CA GLU A 15 -22.92 27.75 0.10
C GLU A 15 -23.08 26.26 0.09
N ALA A 16 -22.28 25.55 -0.75
CA ALA A 16 -22.30 24.10 -0.82
C ALA A 16 -21.83 23.50 0.49
N LEU A 17 -20.78 24.07 1.09
CA LEU A 17 -20.29 23.61 2.37
C LEU A 17 -21.32 23.79 3.47
N ALA A 18 -22.00 24.94 3.51
CA ALA A 18 -23.08 25.19 4.49
C ALA A 18 -24.21 24.18 4.33
N TYR A 19 -24.56 23.85 3.08
CA TYR A 19 -25.60 22.87 2.80
C TYR A 19 -25.19 21.48 3.31
N ILE A 20 -23.95 21.08 3.05
CA ILE A 20 -23.43 19.79 3.49
C ILE A 20 -23.45 19.72 5.03
N ILE A 21 -22.99 20.77 5.69
CA ILE A 21 -22.95 20.81 7.15
C ILE A 21 -24.38 20.72 7.72
N ARG A 22 -25.33 21.45 7.13
CA ARG A 22 -26.71 21.41 7.57
C ARG A 22 -27.31 20.02 7.43
N ASN A 23 -27.06 19.35 6.34
CA ASN A 23 -27.54 18.00 6.12
C ASN A 23 -26.91 16.99 7.11
N LEU A 24 -25.65 17.18 7.44
CA LEU A 24 -24.99 16.35 8.44
C LEU A 24 -25.61 16.52 9.82
N VAL A 25 -25.99 17.75 10.17
CA VAL A 25 -26.64 18.01 11.46
C VAL A 25 -28.02 17.38 11.53
N ILE A 26 -28.75 17.36 10.40
CA ILE A 26 -30.09 16.78 10.36
C ILE A 26 -30.02 15.23 10.42
N ARG A 27 -28.95 14.65 9.91
CA ARG A 27 -28.78 13.20 9.95
C ARG A 27 -28.55 12.72 11.37
N ASP A 28 -28.87 11.44 11.59
CA ASP A 28 -28.57 10.78 12.85
C ASP A 28 -27.05 10.66 12.97
N GLU A 29 -26.46 11.50 13.78
CA GLU A 29 -25.02 11.55 13.96
C GLU A 29 -24.48 10.23 14.53
N SER A 30 -25.24 9.55 15.39
CA SER A 30 -24.79 8.30 16.00
C SER A 30 -24.64 7.21 14.94
N ILE A 31 -25.56 7.11 14.00
CA ILE A 31 -25.48 6.15 12.90
C ILE A 31 -24.27 6.48 12.00
N THR A 32 -24.07 7.76 11.68
CA THR A 32 -22.93 8.19 10.85
C THR A 32 -21.62 7.87 11.55
N THR A 33 -21.52 8.13 12.85
CA THR A 33 -20.31 7.85 13.63
C THR A 33 -20.04 6.37 13.70
N GLU A 34 -21.07 5.55 13.91
CA GLU A 34 -20.92 4.10 13.95
C GLU A 34 -20.44 3.56 12.60
N SER A 35 -21.01 4.04 11.50
CA SER A 35 -20.60 3.63 10.16
C SER A 35 -19.14 3.97 9.88
N LEU A 36 -18.73 5.17 10.27
CA LEU A 36 -17.34 5.60 10.08
C LEU A 36 -16.38 4.77 10.97
N THR A 37 -16.78 4.51 12.21
CA THR A 37 -16.00 3.69 13.12
C THR A 37 -15.83 2.29 12.57
N GLU A 38 -16.90 1.72 12.00
CA GLU A 38 -16.84 0.39 11.41
C GLU A 38 -15.91 0.36 10.20
N LEU A 39 -16.00 1.37 9.32
CA LEU A 39 -15.12 1.45 8.16
C LEU A 39 -13.66 1.59 8.57
N ARG A 40 -13.40 2.39 9.58
CA ARG A 40 -12.05 2.54 10.11
C ARG A 40 -11.54 1.23 10.71
N SER A 41 -12.42 0.47 11.36
CA SER A 41 -12.08 -0.84 11.89
C SER A 41 -11.69 -1.80 10.76
N GLN A 42 -12.39 -1.72 9.63
CA GLN A 42 -12.03 -2.53 8.45
C GLN A 42 -10.65 -2.15 7.92
N ILE A 43 -10.33 -0.86 7.87
CA ILE A 43 -9.00 -0.40 7.46
C ILE A 43 -7.94 -0.94 8.41
N ASP A 44 -8.19 -0.87 9.73
CA ASP A 44 -7.23 -1.37 10.71
C ASP A 44 -6.94 -2.85 10.52
N LYS A 45 -7.97 -3.64 10.25
CA LYS A 45 -7.79 -5.08 10.00
C LYS A 45 -7.00 -5.34 8.73
N LEU A 46 -7.29 -4.58 7.68
CA LEU A 46 -6.56 -4.69 6.42
C LEU A 46 -5.10 -4.30 6.60
N ASP A 47 -4.84 -3.25 7.36
CA ASP A 47 -3.47 -2.83 7.66
C ASP A 47 -2.73 -3.91 8.43
N ASP A 48 -3.39 -4.54 9.40
CA ASP A 48 -2.78 -5.65 10.15
C ASP A 48 -2.42 -6.80 9.23
N GLN A 49 -3.31 -7.13 8.29
CA GLN A 49 -3.05 -8.18 7.31
C GLN A 49 -1.91 -7.80 6.39
N LEU A 50 -1.86 -6.55 5.96
CA LEU A 50 -0.79 -6.05 5.11
C LEU A 50 0.56 -6.15 5.82
N LEU A 51 0.64 -5.72 7.07
CA LEU A 51 1.86 -5.81 7.87
C LEU A 51 2.32 -7.26 8.02
N GLU A 52 1.38 -8.17 8.27
CA GLU A 52 1.69 -9.59 8.41
C GLU A 52 2.23 -10.14 7.09
N LEU A 53 1.60 -9.80 5.98
CA LEU A 53 2.04 -10.28 4.67
C LEU A 53 3.41 -9.72 4.30
N LEU A 54 3.67 -8.45 4.57
CA LEU A 54 4.96 -7.85 4.31
C LEU A 54 6.05 -8.48 5.16
N SER A 55 5.76 -8.74 6.44
CA SER A 55 6.69 -9.41 7.33
C SER A 55 7.07 -10.80 6.80
N ARG A 56 6.07 -11.57 6.37
CA ARG A 56 6.30 -12.90 5.81
C ARG A 56 7.09 -12.82 4.50
N ARG A 57 6.77 -11.84 3.68
CA ARG A 57 7.48 -11.65 2.42
C ARG A 57 8.96 -11.33 2.66
N MET A 58 9.25 -10.54 3.68
CA MET A 58 10.65 -10.22 4.02
C MET A 58 11.40 -11.41 4.56
N ARG A 59 10.74 -12.29 5.32
CA ARG A 59 11.36 -13.55 5.75
C ARG A 59 11.72 -14.41 4.55
N VAL A 60 10.83 -14.52 3.58
CA VAL A 60 11.11 -15.25 2.34
C VAL A 60 12.26 -14.62 1.57
N SER A 61 12.31 -13.28 1.56
CA SER A 61 13.43 -12.56 0.91
C SER A 61 14.76 -12.91 1.56
N ARG A 62 14.81 -13.02 2.88
CA ARG A 62 16.03 -13.45 3.57
C ARG A 62 16.41 -14.88 3.20
N ASP A 63 15.42 -15.76 3.08
CA ASP A 63 15.66 -17.14 2.64
C ASP A 63 16.22 -17.17 1.22
N ILE A 64 15.71 -16.32 0.35
CA ILE A 64 16.24 -16.18 -1.00
C ILE A 64 17.68 -15.67 -0.96
N GLY A 65 17.97 -14.72 -0.08
CA GLY A 65 19.32 -14.22 0.11
C GLY A 65 20.27 -15.32 0.53
N GLN A 66 19.84 -16.17 1.46
CA GLN A 66 20.63 -17.30 1.91
C GLN A 66 20.89 -18.29 0.79
N TYR A 67 19.86 -18.57 -0.01
CA TYR A 67 20.00 -19.46 -1.16
C TYR A 67 21.01 -18.89 -2.16
N LYS A 68 20.90 -17.61 -2.47
CA LYS A 68 21.83 -16.94 -3.40
C LYS A 68 23.25 -16.96 -2.89
N LYS A 69 23.41 -16.76 -1.57
CA LYS A 69 24.74 -16.83 -0.94
C LYS A 69 25.38 -18.20 -1.13
N GLU A 70 24.58 -19.25 -0.90
CA GLU A 70 25.06 -20.62 -1.01
C GLU A 70 25.38 -21.03 -2.44
N HIS A 71 24.75 -20.40 -3.41
CA HIS A 71 24.90 -20.74 -4.83
C HIS A 71 25.66 -19.69 -5.62
N ASN A 72 26.26 -18.72 -4.95
CA ASN A 72 27.04 -17.63 -5.58
C ASN A 72 26.25 -16.90 -6.65
N MET A 73 24.97 -16.60 -6.36
CA MET A 73 24.11 -15.87 -7.27
C MET A 73 24.06 -14.39 -6.91
N PRO A 74 23.90 -13.51 -7.90
CA PRO A 74 23.77 -12.07 -7.60
C PRO A 74 22.44 -11.79 -6.93
N VAL A 75 22.44 -10.80 -6.02
CA VAL A 75 21.22 -10.38 -5.33
C VAL A 75 20.24 -9.73 -6.32
N LEU A 76 20.72 -8.76 -7.07
CA LEU A 76 19.88 -8.03 -8.01
C LEU A 76 19.95 -8.68 -9.38
N GLN A 77 18.80 -9.12 -9.87
CA GLN A 77 18.63 -9.59 -11.23
C GLN A 77 17.70 -8.57 -11.92
N THR A 78 18.29 -7.63 -12.62
CA THR A 78 17.61 -6.46 -13.15
C THR A 78 16.43 -6.85 -14.05
N GLN A 79 16.65 -7.81 -14.95
CA GLN A 79 15.59 -8.22 -15.87
C GLN A 79 14.40 -8.79 -15.11
N ARG A 80 14.66 -9.63 -14.12
CA ARG A 80 13.60 -10.20 -13.29
C ARG A 80 12.81 -9.13 -12.57
N TYR A 81 13.51 -8.13 -12.06
CA TYR A 81 12.87 -7.03 -11.35
C TYR A 81 11.95 -6.24 -12.27
N GLU A 82 12.44 -5.88 -13.46
CA GLU A 82 11.64 -5.11 -14.41
C GLU A 82 10.40 -5.87 -14.86
N GLU A 83 10.55 -7.16 -15.15
CA GLU A 83 9.44 -8.03 -15.52
C GLU A 83 8.41 -8.12 -14.40
N LEU A 84 8.87 -8.31 -13.17
CA LEU A 84 8.01 -8.41 -12.01
C LEU A 84 7.23 -7.11 -11.79
N LEU A 85 7.92 -5.98 -11.87
CA LEU A 85 7.32 -4.67 -11.67
C LEU A 85 6.24 -4.40 -12.71
N ALA A 86 6.53 -4.67 -13.98
CA ALA A 86 5.57 -4.47 -15.06
C ALA A 86 4.34 -5.36 -14.89
N ARG A 87 4.57 -6.64 -14.58
CA ARG A 87 3.48 -7.60 -14.40
C ARG A 87 2.59 -7.23 -13.23
N ARG A 88 3.17 -6.86 -12.11
CA ARG A 88 2.41 -6.49 -10.91
C ARG A 88 1.64 -5.19 -11.11
N ALA A 89 2.26 -4.22 -11.77
CA ALA A 89 1.57 -2.97 -12.09
C ALA A 89 0.36 -3.22 -12.99
N GLY A 90 0.51 -4.12 -13.97
CA GLY A 90 -0.60 -4.51 -14.83
C GLY A 90 -1.72 -5.19 -14.05
N GLN A 91 -1.39 -6.10 -13.15
CA GLN A 91 -2.37 -6.76 -12.30
C GLN A 91 -3.11 -5.75 -11.43
N ALA A 92 -2.38 -4.80 -10.87
CA ALA A 92 -2.99 -3.76 -10.03
C ALA A 92 -3.98 -2.92 -10.83
N GLY A 93 -3.65 -2.58 -12.07
CA GLY A 93 -4.55 -1.86 -12.95
C GLY A 93 -5.84 -2.62 -13.20
N GLN A 94 -5.76 -3.94 -13.38
CA GLN A 94 -6.93 -4.78 -13.56
C GLN A 94 -7.79 -4.86 -12.30
N MET A 95 -7.20 -4.67 -11.14
CA MET A 95 -7.92 -4.66 -9.85
C MET A 95 -8.48 -3.29 -9.51
N GLY A 96 -8.38 -2.33 -10.41
CA GLY A 96 -8.92 -0.99 -10.19
C GLY A 96 -8.02 -0.07 -9.39
N MET A 97 -6.77 -0.43 -9.18
CA MET A 97 -5.82 0.41 -8.46
C MET A 97 -5.03 1.30 -9.42
N ASP A 98 -4.62 2.47 -8.93
CA ASP A 98 -3.77 3.36 -9.69
C ASP A 98 -2.40 2.71 -9.93
N ARG A 99 -1.97 2.66 -11.19
CA ARG A 99 -0.72 2.01 -11.57
C ARG A 99 0.50 2.70 -10.98
N GLU A 100 0.51 4.02 -10.97
CA GLU A 100 1.64 4.77 -10.42
C GLU A 100 1.78 4.56 -8.92
N PHE A 101 0.67 4.56 -8.21
CA PHE A 101 0.67 4.26 -6.78
C PHE A 101 1.25 2.87 -6.53
N MET A 102 0.75 1.88 -7.25
CA MET A 102 1.22 0.49 -7.06
C MET A 102 2.66 0.32 -7.48
N ARG A 103 3.09 1.03 -8.52
CA ARG A 103 4.49 0.99 -8.92
C ARG A 103 5.40 1.50 -7.79
N THR A 104 5.01 2.59 -7.16
CA THR A 104 5.75 3.16 -6.03
C THR A 104 5.81 2.18 -4.86
N VAL A 105 4.68 1.59 -4.50
CA VAL A 105 4.60 0.63 -3.41
C VAL A 105 5.46 -0.60 -3.70
N LEU A 106 5.33 -1.17 -4.89
CA LEU A 106 6.07 -2.36 -5.28
C LEU A 106 7.57 -2.09 -5.34
N GLN A 107 7.95 -0.92 -5.81
CA GLN A 107 9.35 -0.51 -5.84
C GLN A 107 9.92 -0.45 -4.43
N ALA A 108 9.19 0.14 -3.49
CA ALA A 108 9.63 0.21 -2.10
C ALA A 108 9.77 -1.17 -1.48
N ILE A 109 8.80 -2.05 -1.73
CA ILE A 109 8.83 -3.43 -1.25
C ILE A 109 10.04 -4.16 -1.82
N HIS A 110 10.30 -3.98 -3.10
CA HIS A 110 11.42 -4.64 -3.76
C HIS A 110 12.75 -4.15 -3.20
N GLU A 111 12.89 -2.84 -2.99
CA GLU A 111 14.11 -2.28 -2.43
C GLU A 111 14.38 -2.83 -1.04
N GLU A 112 13.35 -2.97 -0.22
CA GLU A 112 13.52 -3.57 1.10
C GLU A 112 13.89 -5.06 1.00
N SER A 113 13.31 -5.78 0.03
CA SER A 113 13.68 -7.18 -0.21
C SER A 113 15.16 -7.31 -0.56
N ILE A 114 15.65 -6.44 -1.42
CA ILE A 114 17.08 -6.43 -1.78
C ILE A 114 17.93 -6.11 -0.57
N ARG A 115 17.52 -5.16 0.24
CA ARG A 115 18.25 -4.80 1.46
C ARG A 115 18.35 -5.99 2.41
N GLN A 116 17.26 -6.74 2.58
CA GLN A 116 17.25 -7.94 3.42
C GLN A 116 18.21 -9.00 2.87
N GLN A 117 18.21 -9.20 1.57
CA GLN A 117 19.11 -10.17 0.95
C GLN A 117 20.57 -9.77 1.10
N MET A 118 20.86 -8.48 0.92
CA MET A 118 22.23 -7.98 1.07
C MET A 118 22.72 -8.10 2.50
N GLU A 119 21.84 -7.91 3.48
CA GLU A 119 22.20 -8.11 4.88
C GLU A 119 22.66 -9.54 5.14
N VAL A 120 21.95 -10.51 4.55
CA VAL A 120 22.31 -11.92 4.67
C VAL A 120 23.66 -12.19 4.01
N LEU A 121 23.89 -11.60 2.84
CA LEU A 121 25.12 -11.81 2.09
C LEU A 121 26.31 -11.13 2.72
N GLY A 122 26.11 -9.96 3.31
CA GLY A 122 27.19 -9.17 3.92
C GLY A 122 27.67 -9.72 5.24
N LYS A 123 26.97 -10.69 5.77
CA LYS A 123 27.33 -11.35 7.01
C LYS A 123 27.79 -12.76 6.76
#